data_fc5d9bd1bc69796910c1118ee10e4a7d
#
_entry.id   fc5d9bd1bc69796910c1118ee10e4a7d
#
_cell.length_a   1.000
_cell.length_b   1.000
_cell.length_c   1.000
_cell.angle_alpha   90.00
_cell.angle_beta   90.00
_cell.angle_gamma   90.00
#
_symmetry.space_group_name_H-M   'P 1'
#
loop_
_entity.id
_entity.type
_entity.pdbx_description
1 polymer ?
#
loop_
_entity_poly.entity_id
_entity_poly.type
_entity_poly.pdbx_seq_one_letter_code
_entity_poly.pdbx_strand_id
1 'polypeptide(L)'
;MENGLDLRGTYETMLGRIKAQGGEKARLGMAVLMWISHSRRPLQVDEICYAIAIRIGSNNLDSDDIPTISALLDCCEGLVTVDKGVSTVRLIHFTFQEYLCTHPDLFDRAHSTMAETCLTYLNSQHAKDLSVGPSLDLRGHLFLAYSSLYWGAHMRIELSDRAETLALQLLDINKI
;
A
#
# COMPACT_ATOMS: atom_id res chain seq x y z
N MET A 1 32.45 -12.50 -6.83
CA MET A 1 31.74 -11.27 -7.27
C MET A 1 30.76 -11.54 -8.45
N GLU A 2 30.45 -12.81 -8.77
CA GLU A 2 29.52 -13.18 -9.86
C GLU A 2 28.04 -13.26 -9.46
N ASN A 3 27.73 -13.36 -8.15
CA ASN A 3 26.36 -13.59 -7.69
C ASN A 3 25.43 -12.36 -7.76
N GLY A 4 25.95 -11.16 -7.88
CA GLY A 4 25.11 -9.93 -7.89
C GLY A 4 24.45 -9.64 -9.24
N LEU A 5 25.07 -10.04 -10.35
CA LEU A 5 24.50 -9.81 -11.69
C LEU A 5 23.36 -10.78 -12.00
N ASP A 6 23.42 -12.00 -11.46
CA ASP A 6 22.40 -13.04 -11.65
C ASP A 6 21.11 -12.71 -10.88
N LEU A 7 21.22 -12.20 -9.66
CA LEU A 7 20.06 -11.79 -8.84
C LEU A 7 19.28 -10.63 -9.47
N ARG A 8 19.96 -9.64 -10.03
CA ARG A 8 19.31 -8.50 -10.69
C ARG A 8 18.50 -8.98 -11.90
N GLY A 9 19.07 -9.75 -12.80
CA GLY A 9 18.37 -10.31 -13.95
C GLY A 9 17.18 -11.19 -13.54
N THR A 10 17.32 -11.91 -12.43
CA THR A 10 16.24 -12.71 -11.86
C THR A 10 15.08 -11.82 -11.41
N TYR A 11 15.34 -10.72 -10.69
CA TYR A 11 14.29 -9.80 -10.23
C TYR A 11 13.62 -9.05 -11.38
N GLU A 12 14.39 -8.61 -12.39
CA GLU A 12 13.84 -8.01 -13.60
C GLU A 12 12.90 -8.98 -14.33
N THR A 13 13.27 -10.25 -14.42
CA THR A 13 12.44 -11.28 -15.02
C THR A 13 11.16 -11.52 -14.23
N MET A 14 11.24 -11.58 -12.90
CA MET A 14 10.07 -11.76 -12.03
C MET A 14 9.09 -10.58 -12.13
N LEU A 15 9.61 -9.34 -12.09
CA LEU A 15 8.80 -8.15 -12.30
C LEU A 15 8.19 -8.12 -13.71
N GLY A 16 8.95 -8.57 -14.71
CA GLY A 16 8.46 -8.75 -16.06
C GLY A 16 7.24 -9.68 -16.15
N ARG A 17 7.24 -10.77 -15.38
CA ARG A 17 6.09 -11.70 -15.30
C ARG A 17 4.86 -11.02 -14.70
N ILE A 18 5.02 -10.29 -13.59
CA ILE A 18 3.91 -9.53 -12.99
C ILE A 18 3.32 -8.54 -14.00
N LYS A 19 4.18 -7.77 -14.67
CA LYS A 19 3.75 -6.80 -15.70
C LYS A 19 3.08 -7.48 -16.91
N ALA A 20 3.56 -8.67 -17.29
CA ALA A 20 3.03 -9.45 -18.41
C ALA A 20 1.64 -10.04 -18.15
N GLN A 21 1.18 -10.15 -16.88
CA GLN A 21 -0.21 -10.54 -16.59
C GLN A 21 -1.21 -9.54 -17.19
N GLY A 22 -0.81 -8.28 -17.35
CA GLY A 22 -1.63 -7.22 -17.92
C GLY A 22 -2.82 -6.80 -17.05
N GLY A 23 -3.49 -5.73 -17.46
CA GLY A 23 -4.72 -5.26 -16.83
C GLY A 23 -4.65 -5.09 -15.31
N GLU A 24 -5.72 -5.49 -14.65
CA GLU A 24 -5.87 -5.31 -13.20
C GLU A 24 -4.89 -6.15 -12.39
N LYS A 25 -4.54 -7.36 -12.83
CA LYS A 25 -3.59 -8.22 -12.12
C LYS A 25 -2.20 -7.58 -12.05
N ALA A 26 -1.70 -7.06 -13.15
CA ALA A 26 -0.41 -6.37 -13.17
C ALA A 26 -0.43 -5.13 -12.26
N ARG A 27 -1.51 -4.35 -12.32
CA ARG A 27 -1.70 -3.16 -11.46
C ARG A 27 -1.68 -3.54 -9.97
N LEU A 28 -2.44 -4.55 -9.58
CA LEU A 28 -2.52 -5.04 -8.19
C LEU A 28 -1.17 -5.57 -7.71
N GLY A 29 -0.51 -6.43 -8.49
CA GLY A 29 0.80 -6.99 -8.12
C GLY A 29 1.86 -5.91 -7.92
N MET A 30 1.97 -4.94 -8.83
CA MET A 30 2.89 -3.81 -8.69
C MET A 30 2.55 -2.90 -7.49
N ALA A 31 1.26 -2.65 -7.24
CA ALA A 31 0.83 -1.86 -6.09
C ALA A 31 1.16 -2.56 -4.76
N VAL A 32 0.97 -3.87 -4.66
CA VAL A 32 1.36 -4.65 -3.47
C VAL A 32 2.86 -4.55 -3.22
N LEU A 33 3.70 -4.73 -4.25
CA LEU A 33 5.15 -4.60 -4.13
C LEU A 33 5.57 -3.20 -3.68
N MET A 34 4.95 -2.15 -4.23
CA MET A 34 5.18 -0.76 -3.83
C MET A 34 4.87 -0.57 -2.34
N TRP A 35 3.69 -1.00 -1.89
CA TRP A 35 3.27 -0.85 -0.50
C TRP A 35 4.21 -1.57 0.46
N ILE A 36 4.59 -2.83 0.18
CA ILE A 36 5.46 -3.61 1.07
C ILE A 36 6.86 -3.01 1.14
N SER A 37 7.42 -2.57 0.00
CA SER A 37 8.78 -2.05 -0.06
C SER A 37 8.95 -0.65 0.54
N HIS A 38 7.92 0.21 0.47
CA HIS A 38 8.00 1.62 0.88
C HIS A 38 7.24 1.94 2.17
N SER A 39 6.53 0.99 2.77
CA SER A 39 5.83 1.21 4.03
C SER A 39 6.79 1.48 5.20
N ARG A 40 6.33 2.25 6.17
CA ARG A 40 7.13 2.68 7.33
C ARG A 40 7.30 1.60 8.39
N ARG A 41 6.55 0.53 8.29
CA ARG A 41 6.63 -0.71 9.06
C ARG A 41 5.99 -1.85 8.28
N PRO A 42 6.23 -3.12 8.66
CA PRO A 42 5.50 -4.24 8.07
C PRO A 42 3.98 -4.03 8.17
N LEU A 43 3.29 -4.28 7.06
CA LEU A 43 1.83 -4.15 6.98
C LEU A 43 1.14 -5.43 7.42
N GLN A 44 0.06 -5.30 8.18
CA GLN A 44 -0.87 -6.39 8.44
C GLN A 44 -1.61 -6.78 7.16
N VAL A 45 -2.08 -8.02 7.10
CA VAL A 45 -2.86 -8.53 5.96
C VAL A 45 -4.02 -7.62 5.62
N ASP A 46 -4.79 -7.22 6.63
CA ASP A 46 -5.95 -6.36 6.40
C ASP A 46 -5.57 -4.94 5.97
N GLU A 47 -4.44 -4.41 6.46
CA GLU A 47 -3.95 -3.09 6.05
C GLU A 47 -3.64 -3.03 4.55
N ILE A 48 -2.96 -4.03 4.01
CA ILE A 48 -2.64 -4.05 2.58
C ILE A 48 -3.91 -4.23 1.73
N CYS A 49 -4.87 -5.05 2.16
CA CYS A 49 -6.12 -5.22 1.45
C CYS A 49 -6.92 -3.89 1.38
N TYR A 50 -7.00 -3.16 2.48
CA TYR A 50 -7.63 -1.83 2.51
C TYR A 50 -6.87 -0.81 1.66
N ALA A 51 -5.55 -0.73 1.80
CA ALA A 51 -4.72 0.19 1.02
C ALA A 51 -4.91 0.02 -0.50
N ILE A 52 -5.03 -1.22 -0.95
CA ILE A 52 -5.22 -1.54 -2.36
C ILE A 52 -6.64 -1.24 -2.86
N ALA A 53 -7.66 -1.35 -2.00
CA ALA A 53 -9.05 -1.07 -2.33
C ALA A 53 -9.34 0.43 -2.51
N ILE A 54 -8.58 1.29 -1.84
CA ILE A 54 -8.83 2.73 -1.86
C ILE A 54 -8.52 3.32 -3.24
N ARG A 55 -9.53 3.95 -3.83
CA ARG A 55 -9.39 4.73 -5.06
C ARG A 55 -9.16 6.19 -4.69
N ILE A 56 -7.99 6.71 -4.97
CA ILE A 56 -7.60 8.10 -4.66
C ILE A 56 -8.62 9.07 -5.25
N GLY A 57 -9.20 9.91 -4.38
CA GLY A 57 -10.24 10.88 -4.75
C GLY A 57 -11.67 10.35 -4.70
N SER A 58 -11.88 9.09 -4.28
CA SER A 58 -13.22 8.56 -3.98
C SER A 58 -13.54 8.78 -2.50
N ASN A 59 -14.76 9.23 -2.20
CA ASN A 59 -15.23 9.37 -0.82
C ASN A 59 -15.83 8.09 -0.25
N ASN A 60 -16.06 7.10 -1.10
CA ASN A 60 -16.69 5.84 -0.72
C ASN A 60 -15.69 4.69 -0.85
N LEU A 61 -15.58 3.93 0.21
CA LEU A 61 -14.96 2.62 0.22
C LEU A 61 -16.10 1.59 0.30
N ASP A 62 -16.27 0.82 -0.77
CA ASP A 62 -17.18 -0.31 -0.74
C ASP A 62 -16.46 -1.52 -0.15
N SER A 63 -17.05 -2.17 0.83
CA SER A 63 -16.48 -3.39 1.44
C SER A 63 -16.32 -4.52 0.43
N ASP A 64 -17.17 -4.54 -0.60
CA ASP A 64 -17.14 -5.55 -1.66
C ASP A 64 -15.95 -5.34 -2.62
N ASP A 65 -15.39 -4.13 -2.67
CA ASP A 65 -14.21 -3.79 -3.45
C ASP A 65 -12.88 -4.19 -2.76
N ILE A 66 -12.92 -4.63 -1.50
CA ILE A 66 -11.71 -5.00 -0.76
C ILE A 66 -11.22 -6.39 -1.21
N PRO A 67 -10.05 -6.47 -1.86
CA PRO A 67 -9.53 -7.73 -2.34
C PRO A 67 -9.15 -8.66 -1.19
N THR A 68 -9.28 -9.95 -1.39
CA THR A 68 -8.76 -10.94 -0.45
C THR A 68 -7.24 -11.02 -0.55
N ILE A 69 -6.58 -11.37 0.55
CA ILE A 69 -5.12 -11.56 0.53
C ILE A 69 -4.68 -12.61 -0.47
N SER A 70 -5.46 -13.68 -0.65
CA SER A 70 -5.17 -14.72 -1.65
C SER A 70 -5.13 -14.14 -3.05
N ALA A 71 -6.10 -13.29 -3.42
CA ALA A 71 -6.13 -12.64 -4.73
C ALA A 71 -4.92 -11.72 -4.94
N LEU A 72 -4.48 -11.00 -3.90
CA LEU A 72 -3.28 -10.16 -3.96
C LEU A 72 -2.00 -10.98 -4.12
N LEU A 73 -1.87 -12.08 -3.38
CA LEU A 73 -0.71 -12.97 -3.49
C LEU A 73 -0.61 -13.60 -4.87
N ASP A 74 -1.73 -14.00 -5.46
CA ASP A 74 -1.80 -14.56 -6.81
C ASP A 74 -1.29 -13.58 -7.88
N CYS A 75 -1.49 -12.26 -7.66
CA CYS A 75 -0.97 -11.23 -8.56
C CYS A 75 0.56 -11.02 -8.43
N CYS A 76 1.17 -11.48 -7.34
CA CYS A 76 2.59 -11.24 -7.01
C CYS A 76 3.53 -12.35 -7.47
N GLU A 77 3.07 -13.36 -8.19
CA GLU A 77 3.91 -14.43 -8.78
C GLU A 77 4.87 -15.09 -7.78
N GLY A 78 4.43 -15.29 -6.52
CA GLY A 78 5.21 -15.88 -5.47
C GLY A 78 6.28 -14.98 -4.82
N LEU A 79 6.36 -13.69 -5.17
CA LEU A 79 7.32 -12.75 -4.58
C LEU A 79 6.92 -12.24 -3.19
N VAL A 80 5.69 -12.47 -2.79
CA VAL A 80 5.10 -12.01 -1.53
C VAL A 80 4.57 -13.20 -0.73
N THR A 81 4.73 -13.14 0.58
CA THR A 81 4.23 -14.17 1.50
C THR A 81 3.62 -13.51 2.73
N VAL A 82 2.82 -14.28 3.46
CA VAL A 82 2.25 -13.87 4.75
C VAL A 82 2.97 -14.61 5.87
N ASP A 83 3.49 -13.85 6.83
CA ASP A 83 3.93 -14.40 8.10
C ASP A 83 2.71 -14.71 8.96
N LYS A 84 2.41 -16.01 9.11
CA LYS A 84 1.22 -16.48 9.84
C LYS A 84 1.29 -16.22 11.36
N GLY A 85 2.49 -16.06 11.91
CA GLY A 85 2.67 -15.83 13.35
C GLY A 85 2.25 -14.44 13.78
N VAL A 86 2.46 -13.45 12.91
CA VAL A 86 2.16 -12.03 13.18
C VAL A 86 1.20 -11.41 12.16
N SER A 87 0.65 -12.20 11.26
CA SER A 87 -0.29 -11.79 10.21
C SER A 87 0.20 -10.62 9.36
N THR A 88 1.50 -10.52 9.11
CA THR A 88 2.09 -9.47 8.29
C THR A 88 2.47 -9.96 6.90
N VAL A 89 2.40 -9.05 5.94
CA VAL A 89 2.80 -9.30 4.55
C VAL A 89 4.26 -8.91 4.36
N ARG A 90 5.03 -9.75 3.69
CA ARG A 90 6.46 -9.50 3.43
C ARG A 90 6.91 -10.05 2.08
N LEU A 91 7.99 -9.50 1.57
CA LEU A 91 8.69 -10.08 0.42
C LEU A 91 9.39 -11.38 0.82
N ILE A 92 9.51 -12.32 -0.13
CA ILE A 92 10.15 -13.62 0.11
C ILE A 92 11.64 -13.52 0.41
N HIS A 93 12.31 -12.48 -0.09
CA HIS A 93 13.74 -12.25 0.08
C HIS A 93 14.04 -10.78 0.44
N PHE A 94 14.91 -10.60 1.42
CA PHE A 94 15.40 -9.28 1.84
C PHE A 94 16.13 -8.55 0.69
N THR A 95 16.94 -9.24 -0.09
CA THR A 95 17.67 -8.67 -1.23
C THR A 95 16.73 -8.16 -2.34
N PHE A 96 15.51 -8.71 -2.43
CA PHE A 96 14.50 -8.18 -3.34
C PHE A 96 13.93 -6.85 -2.84
N GLN A 97 13.77 -6.69 -1.54
CA GLN A 97 13.38 -5.40 -0.97
C GLN A 97 14.43 -4.32 -1.24
N GLU A 98 15.72 -4.63 -1.03
CA GLU A 98 16.80 -3.71 -1.37
C GLU A 98 16.77 -3.33 -2.84
N TYR A 99 16.56 -4.32 -3.73
CA TYR A 99 16.42 -4.07 -5.15
C TYR A 99 15.29 -3.09 -5.45
N LEU A 100 14.09 -3.30 -4.91
CA LEU A 100 12.95 -2.41 -5.14
C LEU A 100 13.19 -0.98 -4.61
N CYS A 101 13.83 -0.83 -3.44
CA CYS A 101 14.14 0.47 -2.86
C CYS A 101 15.24 1.23 -3.61
N THR A 102 16.15 0.52 -4.28
CA THR A 102 17.26 1.14 -5.02
C THR A 102 16.94 1.44 -6.50
N HIS A 103 15.74 1.06 -6.95
CA HIS A 103 15.26 1.29 -8.30
C HIS A 103 13.97 2.13 -8.27
N PRO A 104 14.07 3.46 -8.04
CA PRO A 104 12.91 4.34 -7.88
C PRO A 104 12.03 4.38 -9.14
N ASP A 105 12.61 4.15 -10.32
CA ASP A 105 11.88 4.13 -11.60
C ASP A 105 10.83 3.00 -11.69
N LEU A 106 10.88 2.02 -10.78
CA LEU A 106 9.90 0.94 -10.73
C LEU A 106 8.54 1.40 -10.24
N PHE A 107 8.52 2.40 -9.36
CA PHE A 107 7.32 2.93 -8.74
C PHE A 107 7.33 4.45 -8.82
N ASP A 108 6.71 4.96 -9.89
CA ASP A 108 6.53 6.40 -10.01
C ASP A 108 5.72 6.93 -8.83
N ARG A 109 6.28 7.91 -8.11
CA ARG A 109 5.62 8.63 -7.03
C ARG A 109 5.10 7.73 -5.90
N ALA A 110 5.89 6.74 -5.46
CA ALA A 110 5.47 5.77 -4.46
C ALA A 110 4.98 6.42 -3.15
N HIS A 111 5.75 7.34 -2.57
CA HIS A 111 5.38 7.98 -1.31
C HIS A 111 4.23 8.97 -1.46
N SER A 112 4.15 9.70 -2.57
CA SER A 112 2.98 10.54 -2.88
C SER A 112 1.71 9.70 -2.96
N THR A 113 1.75 8.59 -3.70
CA THR A 113 0.61 7.66 -3.84
C THR A 113 0.17 7.11 -2.47
N MET A 114 1.12 6.71 -1.63
CA MET A 114 0.82 6.21 -0.29
C MET A 114 0.21 7.28 0.61
N ALA A 115 0.73 8.52 0.57
CA ALA A 115 0.17 9.64 1.31
C ALA A 115 -1.25 9.97 0.85
N GLU A 116 -1.46 10.05 -0.47
CA GLU A 116 -2.77 10.31 -1.07
C GLU A 116 -3.79 9.22 -0.71
N THR A 117 -3.38 7.95 -0.71
CA THR A 117 -4.23 6.83 -0.29
C THR A 117 -4.62 6.94 1.19
N CYS A 118 -3.65 7.17 2.07
CA CYS A 118 -3.90 7.36 3.50
C CYS A 118 -4.85 8.54 3.76
N LEU A 119 -4.60 9.68 3.13
CA LEU A 119 -5.42 10.88 3.29
C LEU A 119 -6.82 10.73 2.69
N THR A 120 -6.95 10.04 1.55
CA THR A 120 -8.26 9.70 0.98
C THR A 120 -9.06 8.86 1.95
N TYR A 121 -8.43 7.84 2.57
CA TYR A 121 -9.07 7.02 3.58
C TYR A 121 -9.51 7.83 4.80
N LEU A 122 -8.61 8.65 5.38
CA LEU A 122 -8.91 9.46 6.56
C LEU A 122 -10.04 10.49 6.32
N ASN A 123 -10.19 10.99 5.11
CA ASN A 123 -11.28 11.88 4.71
C ASN A 123 -12.60 11.15 4.42
N SER A 124 -12.58 9.82 4.29
CA SER A 124 -13.77 9.03 3.96
C SER A 124 -14.78 8.99 5.11
N GLN A 125 -16.05 8.78 4.78
CA GLN A 125 -17.10 8.58 5.79
C GLN A 125 -16.83 7.33 6.62
N HIS A 126 -16.35 6.26 5.99
CA HIS A 126 -16.00 5.02 6.67
C HIS A 126 -14.99 5.24 7.83
N ALA A 127 -13.90 5.97 7.59
CA ALA A 127 -12.91 6.27 8.63
C ALA A 127 -13.48 7.15 9.75
N LYS A 128 -14.38 8.09 9.42
CA LYS A 128 -15.06 8.94 10.41
C LYS A 128 -15.98 8.11 11.31
N ASP A 129 -16.76 7.21 10.74
CA ASP A 129 -17.66 6.34 11.47
C ASP A 129 -16.89 5.40 12.43
N LEU A 130 -15.73 4.88 11.99
CA LEU A 130 -14.83 4.10 12.84
C LEU A 130 -14.27 4.91 14.03
N SER A 131 -14.05 6.21 13.84
CA SER A 131 -13.46 7.08 14.87
C SER A 131 -14.44 7.47 15.98
N VAL A 132 -15.75 7.43 15.70
CA VAL A 132 -16.79 7.98 16.60
C VAL A 132 -17.54 6.88 17.37
N GLY A 133 -17.57 5.66 16.90
CA GLY A 133 -18.42 4.59 17.46
C GLY A 133 -17.69 3.29 17.77
N PRO A 134 -18.32 2.41 18.60
CA PRO A 134 -17.86 1.05 18.79
C PRO A 134 -18.11 0.24 17.53
N SER A 135 -17.25 0.39 16.53
CA SER A 135 -17.33 -0.40 15.32
C SER A 135 -16.77 -1.79 15.55
N LEU A 136 -17.46 -2.80 15.02
CA LEU A 136 -16.99 -4.19 15.00
C LEU A 136 -16.01 -4.46 13.84
N ASP A 137 -15.75 -3.46 12.99
CA ASP A 137 -14.80 -3.60 11.89
C ASP A 137 -13.34 -3.41 12.36
N LEU A 138 -12.79 -4.48 12.95
CA LEU A 138 -11.39 -4.51 13.38
C LEU A 138 -10.40 -4.30 12.23
N ARG A 139 -10.76 -4.70 11.01
CA ARG A 139 -9.88 -4.58 9.83
C ARG A 139 -9.74 -3.13 9.39
N GLY A 140 -10.84 -2.38 9.32
CA GLY A 140 -10.82 -0.95 9.04
C GLY A 140 -10.00 -0.17 10.06
N HIS A 141 -10.09 -0.51 11.34
CA HIS A 141 -9.29 0.13 12.40
C HIS A 141 -7.79 -0.04 12.21
N LEU A 142 -7.32 -1.17 11.69
CA LEU A 142 -5.88 -1.37 11.44
C LEU A 142 -5.37 -0.38 10.40
N PHE A 143 -6.06 -0.20 9.28
CA PHE A 143 -5.64 0.76 8.28
C PHE A 143 -5.83 2.22 8.73
N LEU A 144 -6.83 2.50 9.57
CA LEU A 144 -6.98 3.79 10.24
C LEU A 144 -5.74 4.14 11.06
N ALA A 145 -5.23 3.18 11.83
CA ALA A 145 -4.03 3.36 12.64
C ALA A 145 -2.79 3.64 11.77
N TYR A 146 -2.58 2.85 10.71
CA TYR A 146 -1.46 3.10 9.79
C TYR A 146 -1.57 4.48 9.13
N SER A 147 -2.73 4.79 8.56
CA SER A 147 -2.96 6.04 7.85
C SER A 147 -2.73 7.26 8.75
N SER A 148 -3.29 7.25 9.97
CA SER A 148 -3.15 8.36 10.93
C SER A 148 -1.71 8.62 11.33
N LEU A 149 -0.89 7.58 11.48
CA LEU A 149 0.49 7.70 11.94
C LEU A 149 1.47 8.07 10.82
N TYR A 150 1.22 7.65 9.58
CA TYR A 150 2.27 7.64 8.56
C TYR A 150 2.00 8.51 7.31
N TRP A 151 0.79 9.04 7.09
CA TRP A 151 0.53 9.91 5.93
C TRP A 151 1.52 11.08 5.84
N GLY A 152 1.77 11.76 6.97
CA GLY A 152 2.70 12.89 7.01
C GLY A 152 4.17 12.48 6.83
N ALA A 153 4.54 11.24 7.20
CA ALA A 153 5.87 10.71 6.95
C ALA A 153 6.12 10.45 5.45
N HIS A 154 5.10 9.98 4.74
CA HIS A 154 5.17 9.81 3.28
C HIS A 154 5.21 11.16 2.57
N MET A 155 4.37 12.13 2.94
CA MET A 155 4.40 13.48 2.36
C MET A 155 5.76 14.18 2.53
N ARG A 156 6.47 13.95 3.63
CA ARG A 156 7.81 14.54 3.83
C ARG A 156 8.87 13.99 2.87
N ILE A 157 8.69 12.77 2.38
CA ILE A 157 9.60 12.16 1.41
C ILE A 157 9.28 12.63 0.01
N GLU A 158 7.98 12.69 -0.31
CA GLU A 158 7.52 13.06 -1.64
C GLU A 158 6.16 13.78 -1.54
N LEU A 159 6.20 15.09 -1.78
CA LEU A 159 5.02 15.96 -1.73
C LEU A 159 4.32 15.97 -3.09
N SER A 160 2.98 15.97 -3.06
CA SER A 160 2.15 16.26 -4.22
C SER A 160 1.08 17.29 -3.87
N ASP A 161 0.67 18.08 -4.87
CA ASP A 161 -0.42 19.07 -4.71
C ASP A 161 -1.72 18.41 -4.23
N ARG A 162 -1.96 17.19 -4.69
CA ARG A 162 -3.13 16.42 -4.28
C ARG A 162 -3.06 15.99 -2.81
N ALA A 163 -1.92 15.49 -2.36
CA ALA A 163 -1.72 15.15 -0.95
C ALA A 163 -1.86 16.38 -0.06
N GLU A 164 -1.34 17.52 -0.48
CA GLU A 164 -1.49 18.79 0.24
C GLU A 164 -2.97 19.18 0.35
N THR A 165 -3.72 19.13 -0.76
CA THR A 165 -5.17 19.42 -0.77
C THR A 165 -5.93 18.51 0.18
N LEU A 166 -5.65 17.18 0.15
CA LEU A 166 -6.32 16.21 1.01
C LEU A 166 -5.96 16.41 2.49
N ALA A 167 -4.71 16.80 2.80
CA ALA A 167 -4.29 17.11 4.16
C ALA A 167 -4.99 18.35 4.70
N LEU A 168 -5.13 19.39 3.90
CA LEU A 168 -5.89 20.59 4.28
C LEU A 168 -7.37 20.26 4.55
N GLN A 169 -7.98 19.43 3.72
CA GLN A 169 -9.35 18.96 3.96
C GLN A 169 -9.48 18.23 5.30
N LEU A 170 -8.55 17.35 5.61
CA LEU A 170 -8.54 16.61 6.89
C LEU A 170 -8.39 17.54 8.08
N LEU A 171 -7.55 18.57 7.99
CA LEU A 171 -7.29 19.53 9.05
C LEU A 171 -8.46 20.52 9.24
N ASP A 172 -9.16 20.90 8.17
CA ASP A 172 -10.32 21.81 8.24
C ASP A 172 -11.55 21.15 8.88
N ILE A 173 -11.74 19.85 8.72
CA ILE A 173 -12.81 19.10 9.38
C ILE A 173 -12.63 19.09 10.91
N ASN A 174 -11.41 19.19 11.41
CA ASN A 174 -11.10 19.18 12.84
C ASN A 174 -11.28 20.56 13.51
N LYS A 175 -11.80 21.59 12.80
CA LYS A 175 -12.06 22.93 13.34
C LYS A 175 -13.54 23.18 13.71
N ILE A 176 -14.41 22.19 13.55
CA ILE A 176 -15.81 22.20 13.95
C ILE A 176 -16.01 21.36 15.20
#